data_c0b99b88934a9f1a8092795042615a7b
#
_entry.id   c0b99b88934a9f1a8092795042615a7b
#
_cell.length_a   1.000
_cell.length_b   1.000
_cell.length_c   1.000
_cell.angle_alpha   90.00
_cell.angle_beta   90.00
_cell.angle_gamma   90.00
#
_symmetry.space_group_name_H-M   'P 1'
#
loop_
_entity.id
_entity.type
_entity.pdbx_description
1 polymer ?
#
loop_
_entity_poly.entity_id
_entity_poly.type
_entity_poly.pdbx_seq_one_letter_code
_entity_poly.pdbx_strand_id
1 'polypeptide(L)'
;PADYSPDNVPYHPEYVAPISLDGYREGSFCMTMGYPGSTERYLSSFGIEEMMTTTNQAQIDVRGVKQAIWKREMDSRDSIRIKYASKYDESSNYWKNSIGVNRTIKKLHVLDKKRAMETELRRWIQQTPEEREHLLHLFSDLELNYKSRRDAYRARAYFAESFLNGPELVQLALSILNFDFEGEEKTVVANLKAIVEKYANLDLGIDKEVFTALLKEYRSQVDSTYLPELYQTIATEYGGNERTYVDSLYARSELTTPRGLKRFLEQDTTYQIYNDPAINLGIDLITKLFEMNMQVQ
;
A
#
# COMPACT_ATOMS: atom_id res chain seq x y z
N PRO A 1 5.28 0.56 25.78
CA PRO A 1 6.64 0.08 26.06
C PRO A 1 7.49 1.28 26.45
N ALA A 2 8.38 1.09 27.43
CA ALA A 2 9.35 2.09 27.82
C ALA A 2 10.59 1.97 26.89
N ASP A 3 11.28 3.09 26.69
CA ASP A 3 12.56 3.08 26.01
C ASP A 3 13.59 2.25 26.80
N TYR A 4 14.62 1.77 26.10
CA TYR A 4 15.69 1.02 26.74
C TYR A 4 16.41 1.90 27.79
N SER A 5 16.52 1.36 28.99
CA SER A 5 17.36 1.92 30.06
C SER A 5 18.06 0.76 30.81
N PRO A 6 19.31 0.91 31.25
CA PRO A 6 19.95 -0.09 32.11
C PRO A 6 19.23 -0.26 33.45
N ASP A 7 18.39 0.70 33.84
CA ASP A 7 17.61 0.67 35.09
C ASP A 7 16.24 -0.02 34.90
N ASN A 8 15.90 -0.44 33.67
CA ASN A 8 14.67 -1.15 33.41
C ASN A 8 14.66 -2.51 34.11
N VAL A 9 13.58 -2.77 34.87
CA VAL A 9 13.35 -4.05 35.53
C VAL A 9 12.30 -4.86 34.73
N PRO A 10 12.38 -6.20 34.74
CA PRO A 10 11.35 -7.03 34.10
C PRO A 10 9.98 -6.77 34.73
N TYR A 11 8.96 -6.63 33.86
CA TYR A 11 7.58 -6.55 34.31
C TYR A 11 7.11 -7.91 34.84
N HIS A 12 6.55 -7.93 36.05
CA HIS A 12 5.93 -9.12 36.65
C HIS A 12 4.40 -8.91 36.70
N PRO A 13 3.65 -9.48 35.72
CA PRO A 13 2.20 -9.37 35.74
C PRO A 13 1.59 -10.18 36.87
N GLU A 14 0.48 -9.71 37.43
CA GLU A 14 -0.28 -10.45 38.47
C GLU A 14 -0.83 -11.79 37.94
N TYR A 15 -1.15 -11.82 36.62
CA TYR A 15 -1.63 -13.02 35.96
C TYR A 15 -0.95 -13.21 34.60
N VAL A 16 -0.54 -14.43 34.36
CA VAL A 16 -0.01 -14.85 33.06
C VAL A 16 -0.94 -15.92 32.50
N ALA A 17 -1.48 -15.70 31.30
CA ALA A 17 -2.31 -16.68 30.64
C ALA A 17 -1.50 -17.98 30.35
N PRO A 18 -1.97 -19.15 30.81
CA PRO A 18 -1.24 -20.40 30.55
C PRO A 18 -1.27 -20.74 29.06
N ILE A 19 -0.13 -21.25 28.57
CA ILE A 19 -0.02 -21.79 27.21
C ILE A 19 -0.25 -23.30 27.29
N SER A 20 -1.32 -23.79 26.65
CA SER A 20 -1.57 -25.22 26.50
C SER A 20 -1.01 -25.72 25.16
N LEU A 21 -0.31 -26.84 25.19
CA LEU A 21 0.16 -27.55 24.03
C LEU A 21 -0.77 -28.71 23.62
N ASP A 22 -1.90 -28.91 24.32
CA ASP A 22 -2.85 -29.96 24.04
C ASP A 22 -3.59 -29.81 22.73
N GLY A 23 -3.52 -28.59 22.14
CA GLY A 23 -4.21 -28.22 20.92
C GLY A 23 -5.73 -28.07 21.11
N TYR A 24 -6.46 -28.10 20.00
CA TYR A 24 -7.93 -28.06 19.99
C TYR A 24 -8.46 -29.09 18.98
N ARG A 25 -9.70 -29.52 19.20
CA ARG A 25 -10.38 -30.50 18.33
C ARG A 25 -11.43 -29.78 17.50
N GLU A 26 -11.87 -30.45 16.42
CA GLU A 26 -13.02 -29.97 15.65
C GLU A 26 -14.24 -29.84 16.59
N GLY A 27 -14.93 -28.69 16.53
CA GLY A 27 -16.05 -28.37 17.42
C GLY A 27 -15.66 -27.78 18.78
N SER A 28 -14.38 -27.66 19.11
CA SER A 28 -13.96 -26.94 20.32
C SER A 28 -14.32 -25.46 20.23
N PHE A 29 -14.74 -24.88 21.35
CA PHE A 29 -14.94 -23.44 21.44
C PHE A 29 -13.60 -22.72 21.31
N CYS A 30 -13.52 -21.76 20.37
CA CYS A 30 -12.36 -20.89 20.18
C CYS A 30 -12.84 -19.44 20.14
N MET A 31 -12.08 -18.54 20.74
CA MET A 31 -12.37 -17.12 20.78
C MET A 31 -11.10 -16.30 20.58
N THR A 32 -11.21 -15.29 19.73
CA THR A 32 -10.19 -14.23 19.61
C THR A 32 -10.72 -12.97 20.27
N MET A 33 -9.96 -12.41 21.21
CA MET A 33 -10.26 -11.11 21.78
C MET A 33 -9.52 -10.00 21.03
N GLY A 34 -10.23 -8.95 20.63
CA GLY A 34 -9.66 -7.81 19.94
C GLY A 34 -10.74 -6.89 19.38
N TYR A 35 -10.30 -5.76 18.89
CA TYR A 35 -11.16 -4.75 18.28
C TYR A 35 -10.88 -4.71 16.77
N PRO A 36 -11.88 -5.05 15.91
CA PRO A 36 -11.71 -4.86 14.46
C PRO A 36 -11.50 -3.38 14.16
N GLY A 37 -10.51 -3.05 13.32
CA GLY A 37 -10.24 -1.67 12.93
C GLY A 37 -11.35 -1.08 12.05
N SER A 38 -11.88 -1.89 11.13
CA SER A 38 -12.97 -1.51 10.23
C SER A 38 -13.81 -2.74 9.84
N THR A 39 -15.05 -2.49 9.44
CA THR A 39 -15.94 -3.52 8.87
C THR A 39 -16.74 -2.93 7.71
N GLU A 40 -16.92 -3.70 6.64
CA GLU A 40 -17.59 -3.30 5.41
C GLU A 40 -18.96 -4.01 5.24
N ARG A 41 -19.77 -3.98 6.29
CA ARG A 41 -21.07 -4.73 6.33
C ARG A 41 -22.08 -4.26 5.31
N TYR A 42 -22.08 -2.96 5.01
CA TYR A 42 -23.14 -2.30 4.25
C TYR A 42 -22.80 -2.09 2.77
N LEU A 43 -21.66 -2.58 2.31
CA LEU A 43 -21.36 -2.55 0.88
C LEU A 43 -22.41 -3.27 0.07
N SER A 44 -22.79 -2.68 -1.07
CA SER A 44 -23.58 -3.33 -2.10
C SER A 44 -22.80 -4.48 -2.76
N SER A 45 -23.49 -5.31 -3.56
CA SER A 45 -22.81 -6.33 -4.37
C SER A 45 -21.74 -5.70 -5.29
N PHE A 46 -22.00 -4.52 -5.84
CA PHE A 46 -21.04 -3.77 -6.67
C PHE A 46 -19.81 -3.36 -5.88
N GLY A 47 -19.99 -2.85 -4.66
CA GLY A 47 -18.85 -2.44 -3.79
C GLY A 47 -18.00 -3.63 -3.35
N ILE A 48 -18.62 -4.78 -3.05
CA ILE A 48 -17.88 -6.01 -2.72
C ILE A 48 -17.10 -6.50 -3.93
N GLU A 49 -17.69 -6.50 -5.12
CA GLU A 49 -17.01 -6.90 -6.35
C GLU A 49 -15.84 -5.97 -6.69
N GLU A 50 -16.02 -4.65 -6.55
CA GLU A 50 -14.95 -3.67 -6.71
C GLU A 50 -13.81 -3.92 -5.71
N MET A 51 -14.09 -4.04 -4.41
CA MET A 51 -13.10 -4.34 -3.39
C MET A 51 -12.30 -5.61 -3.72
N MET A 52 -12.98 -6.69 -4.13
CA MET A 52 -12.34 -7.97 -4.44
C MET A 52 -11.41 -7.88 -5.65
N THR A 53 -11.81 -7.15 -6.71
CA THR A 53 -11.13 -7.12 -8.01
C THR A 53 -10.15 -5.95 -8.17
N THR A 54 -10.18 -5.00 -7.25
CA THR A 54 -9.29 -3.83 -7.26
C THR A 54 -8.36 -3.84 -6.05
N THR A 55 -8.80 -3.32 -4.91
CA THR A 55 -7.93 -3.13 -3.73
C THR A 55 -7.34 -4.44 -3.23
N ASN A 56 -8.18 -5.47 -3.01
CA ASN A 56 -7.69 -6.77 -2.54
C ASN A 56 -6.79 -7.43 -3.58
N GLN A 57 -7.15 -7.34 -4.87
CA GLN A 57 -6.34 -7.97 -5.93
C GLN A 57 -5.00 -7.26 -6.07
N ALA A 58 -4.95 -5.93 -6.05
CA ALA A 58 -3.69 -5.17 -6.09
C ALA A 58 -2.78 -5.54 -4.89
N GLN A 59 -3.35 -5.64 -3.69
CA GLN A 59 -2.60 -6.09 -2.51
C GLN A 59 -2.07 -7.52 -2.66
N ILE A 60 -2.86 -8.42 -3.22
CA ILE A 60 -2.44 -9.81 -3.44
C ILE A 60 -1.28 -9.88 -4.42
N ASP A 61 -1.40 -9.25 -5.57
CA ASP A 61 -0.43 -9.34 -6.65
C ASP A 61 0.87 -8.59 -6.28
N VAL A 62 0.77 -7.31 -5.97
CA VAL A 62 1.95 -6.44 -5.74
C VAL A 62 2.70 -6.84 -4.46
N ARG A 63 1.99 -7.08 -3.35
CA ARG A 63 2.65 -7.53 -2.12
C ARG A 63 3.20 -8.94 -2.26
N GLY A 64 2.56 -9.81 -3.06
CA GLY A 64 3.07 -11.13 -3.38
C GLY A 64 4.44 -11.08 -4.04
N VAL A 65 4.60 -10.23 -5.05
CA VAL A 65 5.89 -9.98 -5.73
C VAL A 65 6.95 -9.45 -4.76
N LYS A 66 6.62 -8.41 -4.01
CA LYS A 66 7.54 -7.78 -3.04
C LYS A 66 7.99 -8.75 -1.95
N GLN A 67 7.05 -9.49 -1.36
CA GLN A 67 7.34 -10.42 -0.29
C GLN A 67 8.15 -11.64 -0.74
N ALA A 68 8.00 -12.08 -1.98
CA ALA A 68 8.83 -13.16 -2.53
C ALA A 68 10.31 -12.75 -2.55
N ILE A 69 10.62 -11.51 -2.94
CA ILE A 69 11.97 -10.95 -2.93
C ILE A 69 12.48 -10.84 -1.49
N TRP A 70 11.72 -10.20 -0.61
CA TRP A 70 12.12 -10.02 0.79
C TRP A 70 12.36 -11.36 1.49
N LYS A 71 11.45 -12.33 1.32
CA LYS A 71 11.55 -13.65 1.95
C LYS A 71 12.81 -14.38 1.52
N ARG A 72 13.12 -14.39 0.24
CA ARG A 72 14.36 -14.99 -0.29
C ARG A 72 15.60 -14.37 0.35
N GLU A 73 15.66 -13.04 0.46
CA GLU A 73 16.80 -12.33 1.05
C GLU A 73 16.91 -12.54 2.56
N MET A 74 15.77 -12.54 3.26
CA MET A 74 15.70 -12.85 4.69
C MET A 74 16.15 -14.28 5.01
N ASP A 75 15.81 -15.25 4.14
CA ASP A 75 16.22 -16.64 4.33
C ASP A 75 17.72 -16.85 4.06
N SER A 76 18.33 -15.99 3.26
CA SER A 76 19.75 -16.09 2.91
C SER A 76 20.69 -15.41 3.91
N ARG A 77 20.20 -14.38 4.66
CA ARG A 77 21.03 -13.53 5.51
C ARG A 77 20.31 -13.11 6.78
N ASP A 78 20.81 -13.53 7.94
CA ASP A 78 20.25 -13.16 9.26
C ASP A 78 20.20 -11.63 9.49
N SER A 79 21.20 -10.89 9.02
CA SER A 79 21.21 -9.42 9.13
C SER A 79 20.07 -8.78 8.36
N ILE A 80 19.69 -9.32 7.20
CA ILE A 80 18.52 -8.88 6.44
C ILE A 80 17.24 -9.32 7.12
N ARG A 81 17.19 -10.54 7.64
CA ARG A 81 16.02 -11.02 8.39
C ARG A 81 15.66 -10.07 9.55
N ILE A 82 16.65 -9.63 10.31
CA ILE A 82 16.44 -8.68 11.42
C ILE A 82 15.90 -7.33 10.90
N LYS A 83 16.47 -6.80 9.81
CA LYS A 83 16.06 -5.51 9.23
C LYS A 83 14.65 -5.53 8.61
N TYR A 84 14.28 -6.64 7.98
CA TYR A 84 13.06 -6.72 7.17
C TYR A 84 11.90 -7.43 7.86
N ALA A 85 12.11 -8.11 9.01
CA ALA A 85 11.06 -8.88 9.69
C ALA A 85 9.80 -8.07 9.95
N SER A 86 9.92 -6.88 10.55
CA SER A 86 8.76 -6.02 10.84
C SER A 86 8.06 -5.54 9.55
N LYS A 87 8.81 -5.13 8.53
CA LYS A 87 8.27 -4.68 7.23
C LYS A 87 7.54 -5.83 6.51
N TYR A 88 8.13 -7.02 6.58
CA TYR A 88 7.54 -8.23 6.02
C TYR A 88 6.25 -8.61 6.72
N ASP A 89 6.24 -8.60 8.06
CA ASP A 89 5.07 -8.96 8.87
C ASP A 89 3.91 -7.99 8.64
N GLU A 90 4.17 -6.70 8.61
CA GLU A 90 3.17 -5.68 8.29
C GLU A 90 2.59 -5.89 6.89
N SER A 91 3.43 -6.02 5.87
CA SER A 91 2.99 -6.29 4.50
C SER A 91 2.21 -7.59 4.40
N SER A 92 2.68 -8.65 5.07
CA SER A 92 2.08 -9.98 5.09
C SER A 92 0.69 -10.01 5.75
N ASN A 93 0.48 -9.18 6.78
CA ASN A 93 -0.82 -9.06 7.43
C ASN A 93 -1.91 -8.63 6.42
N TYR A 94 -1.71 -7.55 5.70
CA TYR A 94 -2.65 -7.08 4.65
C TYR A 94 -2.78 -8.08 3.50
N TRP A 95 -1.67 -8.64 3.05
CA TRP A 95 -1.65 -9.64 1.97
C TRP A 95 -2.49 -10.86 2.30
N LYS A 96 -2.28 -11.46 3.48
CA LYS A 96 -3.05 -12.61 3.94
C LYS A 96 -4.51 -12.26 4.20
N ASN A 97 -4.78 -11.07 4.72
CA ASN A 97 -6.13 -10.58 4.92
C ASN A 97 -6.88 -10.53 3.58
N SER A 98 -6.32 -9.89 2.54
CA SER A 98 -6.95 -9.77 1.23
C SER A 98 -7.20 -11.12 0.56
N ILE A 99 -6.26 -12.06 0.66
CA ILE A 99 -6.45 -13.46 0.22
C ILE A 99 -7.61 -14.11 0.98
N GLY A 100 -7.60 -13.98 2.31
CA GLY A 100 -8.60 -14.58 3.19
C GLY A 100 -10.00 -14.02 2.94
N VAL A 101 -10.12 -12.70 2.81
CA VAL A 101 -11.39 -12.02 2.50
C VAL A 101 -11.94 -12.48 1.15
N ASN A 102 -11.15 -12.41 0.08
CA ASN A 102 -11.58 -12.85 -1.25
C ASN A 102 -11.99 -14.32 -1.27
N ARG A 103 -11.24 -15.20 -0.59
CA ARG A 103 -11.57 -16.62 -0.45
C ARG A 103 -12.89 -16.82 0.32
N THR A 104 -13.08 -16.09 1.41
CA THR A 104 -14.27 -16.21 2.28
C THR A 104 -15.51 -15.71 1.57
N ILE A 105 -15.45 -14.56 0.87
CA ILE A 105 -16.56 -14.03 0.08
C ILE A 105 -17.03 -15.07 -0.95
N LYS A 106 -16.09 -15.70 -1.66
CA LYS A 106 -16.41 -16.77 -2.63
C LYS A 106 -17.00 -18.00 -1.93
N LYS A 107 -16.35 -18.50 -0.86
CA LYS A 107 -16.76 -19.72 -0.15
C LYS A 107 -18.15 -19.60 0.49
N LEU A 108 -18.49 -18.45 1.01
CA LEU A 108 -19.75 -18.20 1.71
C LEU A 108 -20.85 -17.63 0.80
N HIS A 109 -20.58 -17.50 -0.51
CA HIS A 109 -21.51 -16.94 -1.49
C HIS A 109 -22.05 -15.56 -1.08
N VAL A 110 -21.17 -14.69 -0.56
CA VAL A 110 -21.58 -13.38 -0.03
C VAL A 110 -22.15 -12.49 -1.12
N LEU A 111 -21.57 -12.50 -2.33
CA LEU A 111 -22.10 -11.75 -3.47
C LEU A 111 -23.51 -12.19 -3.84
N ASP A 112 -23.78 -13.51 -3.88
CA ASP A 112 -25.10 -14.04 -4.23
C ASP A 112 -26.16 -13.64 -3.20
N LYS A 113 -25.79 -13.67 -1.91
CA LYS A 113 -26.67 -13.21 -0.81
C LYS A 113 -26.98 -11.72 -0.92
N LYS A 114 -25.98 -10.89 -1.23
CA LYS A 114 -26.18 -9.45 -1.43
C LYS A 114 -27.08 -9.16 -2.63
N ARG A 115 -26.83 -9.81 -3.76
CA ARG A 115 -27.67 -9.69 -4.97
C ARG A 115 -29.12 -10.13 -4.72
N ALA A 116 -29.34 -11.17 -3.91
CA ALA A 116 -30.70 -11.58 -3.51
C ALA A 116 -31.38 -10.49 -2.68
N MET A 117 -30.71 -9.93 -1.66
CA MET A 117 -31.25 -8.81 -0.87
C MET A 117 -31.54 -7.58 -1.74
N GLU A 118 -30.67 -7.23 -2.67
CA GLU A 118 -30.85 -6.13 -3.62
C GLU A 118 -32.04 -6.38 -4.55
N THR A 119 -32.28 -7.63 -4.95
CA THR A 119 -33.44 -8.03 -5.74
C THR A 119 -34.73 -7.87 -4.95
N GLU A 120 -34.74 -8.25 -3.68
CA GLU A 120 -35.90 -8.04 -2.79
C GLU A 120 -36.16 -6.54 -2.58
N LEU A 121 -35.13 -5.74 -2.37
CA LEU A 121 -35.24 -4.28 -2.23
C LEU A 121 -35.76 -3.64 -3.52
N ARG A 122 -35.29 -4.04 -4.70
CA ARG A 122 -35.84 -3.58 -5.99
C ARG A 122 -37.33 -3.89 -6.10
N ARG A 123 -37.75 -5.10 -5.74
CA ARG A 123 -39.17 -5.50 -5.75
C ARG A 123 -39.99 -4.66 -4.79
N TRP A 124 -39.47 -4.40 -3.59
CA TRP A 124 -40.14 -3.56 -2.61
C TRP A 124 -40.28 -2.09 -3.09
N ILE A 125 -39.28 -1.52 -3.75
CA ILE A 125 -39.39 -0.19 -4.36
C ILE A 125 -40.50 -0.14 -5.41
N GLN A 126 -40.64 -1.18 -6.22
CA GLN A 126 -41.59 -1.25 -7.32
C GLN A 126 -43.07 -1.46 -6.86
N GLN A 127 -43.30 -1.86 -5.63
CA GLN A 127 -44.66 -2.08 -5.12
C GLN A 127 -45.45 -0.77 -4.94
N THR A 128 -44.79 0.33 -4.55
CA THR A 128 -45.36 1.66 -4.38
C THR A 128 -44.44 2.70 -5.01
N PRO A 129 -44.37 2.75 -6.35
CA PRO A 129 -43.39 3.59 -7.06
C PRO A 129 -43.62 5.07 -6.79
N GLU A 130 -44.85 5.52 -6.61
CA GLU A 130 -45.19 6.93 -6.34
C GLU A 130 -44.60 7.42 -5.00
N GLU A 131 -44.64 6.60 -3.96
CA GLU A 131 -44.07 6.91 -2.64
C GLU A 131 -42.54 6.81 -2.60
N ARG A 132 -41.97 6.03 -3.53
CA ARG A 132 -40.53 5.65 -3.54
C ARG A 132 -39.83 6.11 -4.80
N GLU A 133 -40.34 7.13 -5.45
CA GLU A 133 -39.82 7.67 -6.71
C GLU A 133 -38.32 7.98 -6.60
N HIS A 134 -37.87 8.55 -5.47
CA HIS A 134 -36.45 8.88 -5.20
C HIS A 134 -35.51 7.65 -5.12
N LEU A 135 -36.07 6.43 -5.04
CA LEU A 135 -35.28 5.19 -5.01
C LEU A 135 -35.29 4.43 -6.35
N LEU A 136 -36.13 4.85 -7.32
CA LEU A 136 -36.31 4.10 -8.58
C LEU A 136 -35.00 3.89 -9.35
N HIS A 137 -34.11 4.89 -9.32
CA HIS A 137 -32.84 4.88 -10.04
C HIS A 137 -31.64 4.42 -9.21
N LEU A 138 -31.84 4.18 -7.90
CA LEU A 138 -30.74 3.88 -6.95
C LEU A 138 -29.76 2.83 -7.47
N PHE A 139 -30.27 1.68 -7.95
CA PHE A 139 -29.41 0.58 -8.37
C PHE A 139 -28.76 0.82 -9.73
N SER A 140 -29.45 1.49 -10.66
CA SER A 140 -28.89 1.85 -11.95
C SER A 140 -27.76 2.87 -11.79
N ASP A 141 -27.95 3.83 -10.89
CA ASP A 141 -26.94 4.87 -10.60
C ASP A 141 -25.73 4.28 -9.90
N LEU A 142 -25.95 3.38 -8.92
CA LEU A 142 -24.87 2.63 -8.30
C LEU A 142 -24.09 1.81 -9.34
N GLU A 143 -24.78 1.05 -10.18
CA GLU A 143 -24.12 0.24 -11.22
C GLU A 143 -23.31 1.09 -12.20
N LEU A 144 -23.89 2.20 -12.65
CA LEU A 144 -23.21 3.13 -13.54
C LEU A 144 -21.96 3.73 -12.90
N ASN A 145 -22.08 4.19 -11.65
CA ASN A 145 -20.96 4.76 -10.90
C ASN A 145 -19.81 3.76 -10.75
N TYR A 146 -20.10 2.54 -10.31
CA TYR A 146 -19.06 1.50 -10.16
C TYR A 146 -18.42 1.10 -11.50
N LYS A 147 -19.20 1.05 -12.58
CA LYS A 147 -18.69 0.74 -13.92
C LYS A 147 -17.80 1.86 -14.48
N SER A 148 -18.23 3.12 -14.36
CA SER A 148 -17.52 4.26 -14.95
C SER A 148 -16.15 4.49 -14.33
N ARG A 149 -15.98 4.22 -13.04
CA ARG A 149 -14.72 4.46 -12.31
C ARG A 149 -13.80 3.23 -12.23
N ARG A 150 -14.27 2.05 -12.67
CA ARG A 150 -13.59 0.76 -12.43
C ARG A 150 -12.11 0.78 -12.78
N ASP A 151 -11.78 1.22 -13.99
CA ASP A 151 -10.41 1.13 -14.50
C ASP A 151 -9.49 2.12 -13.79
N ALA A 152 -9.97 3.35 -13.56
CA ALA A 152 -9.23 4.36 -12.79
C ALA A 152 -9.04 3.91 -11.33
N TYR A 153 -10.07 3.35 -10.70
CA TYR A 153 -10.00 2.86 -9.33
C TYR A 153 -9.04 1.67 -9.19
N ARG A 154 -9.07 0.75 -10.16
CA ARG A 154 -8.11 -0.35 -10.25
C ARG A 154 -6.68 0.17 -10.41
N ALA A 155 -6.45 1.06 -11.37
CA ALA A 155 -5.13 1.65 -11.61
C ALA A 155 -4.59 2.34 -10.36
N ARG A 156 -5.44 3.10 -9.66
CA ARG A 156 -5.09 3.76 -8.39
C ARG A 156 -4.72 2.76 -7.29
N ALA A 157 -5.42 1.63 -7.18
CA ALA A 157 -5.12 0.59 -6.20
C ALA A 157 -3.73 -0.04 -6.45
N TYR A 158 -3.45 -0.40 -7.72
CA TYR A 158 -2.12 -0.90 -8.11
C TYR A 158 -1.04 0.16 -7.95
N PHE A 159 -1.35 1.43 -8.26
CA PHE A 159 -0.42 2.55 -8.05
C PHE A 159 -0.01 2.69 -6.58
N ALA A 160 -0.99 2.69 -5.69
CA ALA A 160 -0.74 2.80 -4.25
C ALA A 160 0.17 1.67 -3.74
N GLU A 161 -0.07 0.43 -4.15
CA GLU A 161 0.75 -0.70 -3.72
C GLU A 161 2.14 -0.73 -4.39
N SER A 162 2.25 -0.31 -5.66
CA SER A 162 3.50 -0.36 -6.41
C SER A 162 4.45 0.80 -6.12
N PHE A 163 3.92 1.99 -5.79
CA PHE A 163 4.73 3.19 -5.61
C PHE A 163 4.64 3.76 -4.19
N LEU A 164 3.43 3.98 -3.64
CA LEU A 164 3.30 4.58 -2.31
C LEU A 164 3.70 3.61 -1.19
N ASN A 165 3.38 2.33 -1.36
CA ASN A 165 3.77 1.23 -0.46
C ASN A 165 4.88 0.35 -1.04
N GLY A 166 5.51 0.79 -2.11
CA GLY A 166 6.49 0.05 -2.90
C GLY A 166 7.93 0.23 -2.41
N PRO A 167 8.83 0.75 -3.29
CA PRO A 167 10.25 0.92 -2.98
C PRO A 167 10.48 1.96 -1.88
N GLU A 168 11.45 1.71 -1.03
CA GLU A 168 11.76 2.59 0.11
C GLU A 168 12.33 3.94 -0.34
N LEU A 169 13.14 3.97 -1.41
CA LEU A 169 13.64 5.23 -1.98
C LEU A 169 12.49 6.12 -2.48
N VAL A 170 11.49 5.53 -3.12
CA VAL A 170 10.30 6.27 -3.57
C VAL A 170 9.51 6.81 -2.37
N GLN A 171 9.32 5.99 -1.33
CA GLN A 171 8.64 6.42 -0.10
C GLN A 171 9.40 7.55 0.59
N LEU A 172 10.74 7.51 0.63
CA LEU A 172 11.56 8.59 1.16
C LEU A 172 11.35 9.89 0.37
N ALA A 173 11.44 9.82 -0.97
CA ALA A 173 11.23 10.99 -1.84
C ALA A 173 9.83 11.59 -1.65
N LEU A 174 8.79 10.76 -1.61
CA LEU A 174 7.41 11.21 -1.35
C LEU A 174 7.24 11.80 0.06
N SER A 175 7.91 11.23 1.07
CA SER A 175 7.88 11.77 2.43
C SER A 175 8.53 13.14 2.51
N ILE A 176 9.59 13.38 1.75
CA ILE A 176 10.25 14.68 1.65
C ILE A 176 9.35 15.70 0.92
N LEU A 177 8.73 15.31 -0.20
CA LEU A 177 7.84 16.18 -0.97
C LEU A 177 6.57 16.58 -0.22
N ASN A 178 6.08 15.72 0.65
CA ASN A 178 4.90 15.98 1.49
C ASN A 178 5.26 16.60 2.85
N PHE A 179 6.54 16.92 3.06
CA PHE A 179 6.99 17.48 4.33
C PHE A 179 6.63 18.96 4.42
N ASP A 180 6.06 19.34 5.57
CA ASP A 180 5.80 20.75 5.87
C ASP A 180 7.07 21.37 6.48
N PHE A 181 7.63 22.34 5.73
CA PHE A 181 8.81 23.09 6.14
C PHE A 181 8.44 24.35 6.98
N GLU A 182 7.16 24.57 7.24
CA GLU A 182 6.71 25.67 8.09
C GLU A 182 6.82 25.29 9.58
N GLY A 183 7.20 26.23 10.41
CA GLY A 183 7.27 26.04 11.86
C GLY A 183 8.62 26.44 12.48
N GLU A 184 8.78 26.13 13.75
CA GLU A 184 10.06 26.37 14.45
C GLU A 184 11.18 25.48 13.87
N GLU A 185 12.32 26.09 13.57
CA GLU A 185 13.49 25.41 12.95
C GLU A 185 13.88 24.11 13.65
N LYS A 186 13.89 24.09 14.99
CA LYS A 186 14.15 22.89 15.79
C LYS A 186 13.18 21.74 15.51
N THR A 187 11.91 22.06 15.37
CA THR A 187 10.86 21.08 15.10
C THR A 187 10.95 20.54 13.68
N VAL A 188 11.20 21.43 12.71
CA VAL A 188 11.42 21.07 11.30
C VAL A 188 12.61 20.12 11.17
N VAL A 189 13.75 20.45 11.75
CA VAL A 189 14.95 19.61 11.71
C VAL A 189 14.73 18.26 12.40
N ALA A 190 14.07 18.23 13.56
CA ALA A 190 13.77 16.98 14.26
C ALA A 190 12.86 16.05 13.44
N ASN A 191 11.86 16.58 12.78
CA ASN A 191 10.94 15.82 11.95
C ASN A 191 11.60 15.32 10.67
N LEU A 192 12.43 16.13 10.01
CA LEU A 192 13.25 15.70 8.88
C LEU A 192 14.19 14.57 9.25
N LYS A 193 14.85 14.71 10.41
CA LYS A 193 15.73 13.66 10.93
C LYS A 193 14.99 12.35 11.16
N ALA A 194 13.78 12.39 11.72
CA ALA A 194 12.94 11.20 11.91
C ALA A 194 12.58 10.53 10.57
N ILE A 195 12.28 11.31 9.51
CA ILE A 195 12.04 10.79 8.17
C ILE A 195 13.30 10.06 7.67
N VAL A 196 14.45 10.71 7.71
CA VAL A 196 15.71 10.12 7.23
C VAL A 196 16.09 8.87 8.02
N GLU A 197 15.96 8.89 9.36
CA GLU A 197 16.24 7.75 10.22
C GLU A 197 15.36 6.53 9.92
N LYS A 198 14.09 6.75 9.56
CA LYS A 198 13.18 5.68 9.13
C LYS A 198 13.74 4.89 7.94
N TYR A 199 14.46 5.56 7.03
CA TYR A 199 15.03 4.96 5.83
C TYR A 199 16.54 4.70 5.91
N ALA A 200 17.20 5.01 7.04
CA ALA A 200 18.65 4.85 7.22
C ALA A 200 19.13 3.40 7.07
N ASN A 201 18.23 2.43 7.24
CA ASN A 201 18.54 0.99 7.10
C ASN A 201 18.14 0.40 5.74
N LEU A 202 17.94 1.24 4.72
CA LEU A 202 17.66 0.82 3.37
C LEU A 202 18.76 -0.12 2.82
N ASP A 203 18.35 -1.29 2.32
CA ASP A 203 19.24 -2.14 1.52
C ASP A 203 18.99 -1.83 0.04
N LEU A 204 19.91 -1.09 -0.55
CA LEU A 204 19.80 -0.61 -1.93
C LEU A 204 19.67 -1.75 -2.94
N GLY A 205 20.28 -2.91 -2.68
CA GLY A 205 20.21 -4.06 -3.57
C GLY A 205 18.79 -4.65 -3.63
N ILE A 206 18.21 -4.85 -2.45
CA ILE A 206 16.85 -5.37 -2.30
C ILE A 206 15.84 -4.37 -2.84
N ASP A 207 16.00 -3.09 -2.50
CA ASP A 207 15.06 -2.05 -2.92
C ASP A 207 15.02 -1.86 -4.44
N LYS A 208 16.18 -1.88 -5.11
CA LYS A 208 16.27 -1.88 -6.57
C LYS A 208 15.58 -3.08 -7.22
N GLU A 209 15.73 -4.26 -6.63
CA GLU A 209 15.08 -5.46 -7.15
C GLU A 209 13.56 -5.37 -7.00
N VAL A 210 13.10 -4.95 -5.81
CA VAL A 210 11.68 -4.69 -5.55
C VAL A 210 11.16 -3.68 -6.55
N PHE A 211 11.81 -2.53 -6.71
CA PHE A 211 11.35 -1.50 -7.63
C PHE A 211 11.25 -2.01 -9.07
N THR A 212 12.29 -2.69 -9.57
CA THR A 212 12.28 -3.28 -10.91
C THR A 212 11.11 -4.24 -11.12
N ALA A 213 10.85 -5.09 -10.13
CA ALA A 213 9.76 -6.06 -10.19
C ALA A 213 8.39 -5.37 -10.14
N LEU A 214 8.22 -4.35 -9.29
CA LEU A 214 6.97 -3.61 -9.16
C LEU A 214 6.66 -2.74 -10.37
N LEU A 215 7.67 -2.18 -11.05
CA LEU A 215 7.47 -1.50 -12.34
C LEU A 215 6.87 -2.43 -13.39
N LYS A 216 7.40 -3.66 -13.50
CA LYS A 216 6.87 -4.67 -14.43
C LYS A 216 5.45 -5.09 -14.05
N GLU A 217 5.21 -5.34 -12.76
CA GLU A 217 3.89 -5.73 -12.27
C GLU A 217 2.86 -4.65 -12.57
N TYR A 218 3.11 -3.38 -12.19
CA TYR A 218 2.19 -2.27 -12.44
C TYR A 218 1.84 -2.14 -13.93
N ARG A 219 2.85 -2.12 -14.81
CA ARG A 219 2.63 -2.01 -16.26
C ARG A 219 1.80 -3.16 -16.82
N SER A 220 1.90 -4.36 -16.25
CA SER A 220 1.13 -5.52 -16.69
C SER A 220 -0.34 -5.49 -16.28
N GLN A 221 -0.68 -4.70 -15.25
CA GLN A 221 -1.98 -4.73 -14.59
C GLN A 221 -2.89 -3.56 -14.96
N VAL A 222 -2.35 -2.49 -15.54
CA VAL A 222 -3.12 -1.26 -15.82
C VAL A 222 -3.05 -0.89 -17.30
N ASP A 223 -4.07 -0.15 -17.75
CA ASP A 223 -4.06 0.42 -19.09
C ASP A 223 -2.95 1.48 -19.23
N SER A 224 -2.44 1.64 -20.44
CA SER A 224 -1.35 2.57 -20.76
C SER A 224 -1.66 4.03 -20.41
N THR A 225 -2.91 4.44 -20.38
CA THR A 225 -3.35 5.79 -20.00
C THR A 225 -3.06 6.12 -18.52
N TYR A 226 -2.92 5.08 -17.68
CA TYR A 226 -2.62 5.25 -16.26
C TYR A 226 -1.12 5.14 -15.94
N LEU A 227 -0.26 4.93 -16.93
CA LEU A 227 1.18 4.87 -16.71
C LEU A 227 1.75 6.26 -16.42
N PRO A 228 2.56 6.44 -15.34
CA PRO A 228 3.36 7.64 -15.11
C PRO A 228 4.37 7.89 -16.24
N GLU A 229 4.86 9.13 -16.34
CA GLU A 229 5.82 9.55 -17.38
C GLU A 229 7.13 8.74 -17.35
N LEU A 230 7.51 8.23 -16.18
CA LEU A 230 8.67 7.35 -16.03
C LEU A 230 8.68 6.19 -17.04
N TYR A 231 7.52 5.64 -17.44
CA TYR A 231 7.48 4.55 -18.43
C TYR A 231 7.82 5.01 -19.85
N GLN A 232 7.51 6.26 -20.20
CA GLN A 232 7.98 6.86 -21.44
C GLN A 232 9.50 7.06 -21.41
N THR A 233 10.03 7.58 -20.30
CA THR A 233 11.48 7.69 -20.06
C THR A 233 12.17 6.33 -20.18
N ILE A 234 11.64 5.29 -19.55
CA ILE A 234 12.17 3.92 -19.66
C ILE A 234 12.20 3.47 -21.11
N ALA A 235 11.14 3.72 -21.87
CA ALA A 235 11.05 3.29 -23.27
C ALA A 235 12.05 4.05 -24.16
N THR A 236 12.16 5.36 -24.02
CA THR A 236 12.95 6.23 -24.91
C THR A 236 14.43 6.28 -24.56
N GLU A 237 14.78 6.32 -23.28
CA GLU A 237 16.16 6.53 -22.83
C GLU A 237 16.86 5.23 -22.39
N TYR A 238 16.08 4.22 -21.95
CA TYR A 238 16.62 2.96 -21.43
C TYR A 238 16.23 1.74 -22.25
N GLY A 239 15.72 1.94 -23.47
CA GLY A 239 15.37 0.85 -24.40
C GLY A 239 14.30 -0.10 -23.84
N GLY A 240 13.43 0.38 -22.97
CA GLY A 240 12.38 -0.40 -22.34
C GLY A 240 12.86 -1.27 -21.17
N ASN A 241 14.08 -1.07 -20.68
CA ASN A 241 14.68 -1.88 -19.61
C ASN A 241 14.53 -1.20 -18.25
N GLU A 242 13.55 -1.66 -17.45
CA GLU A 242 13.26 -1.14 -16.11
C GLU A 242 14.47 -1.28 -15.17
N ARG A 243 15.22 -2.37 -15.26
CA ARG A 243 16.38 -2.58 -14.40
C ARG A 243 17.46 -1.53 -14.63
N THR A 244 17.77 -1.22 -15.89
CA THR A 244 18.76 -0.20 -16.25
C THR A 244 18.31 1.18 -15.79
N TYR A 245 17.02 1.51 -15.93
CA TYR A 245 16.46 2.73 -15.39
C TYR A 245 16.63 2.82 -13.87
N VAL A 246 16.22 1.78 -13.13
CA VAL A 246 16.32 1.73 -11.68
C VAL A 246 17.78 1.84 -11.22
N ASP A 247 18.71 1.11 -11.84
CA ASP A 247 20.14 1.21 -11.50
C ASP A 247 20.69 2.63 -11.73
N SER A 248 20.30 3.29 -12.82
CA SER A 248 20.65 4.68 -13.11
C SER A 248 20.06 5.66 -12.09
N LEU A 249 18.77 5.49 -11.73
CA LEU A 249 18.10 6.32 -10.74
C LEU A 249 18.82 6.28 -9.39
N TYR A 250 19.08 5.07 -8.88
CA TYR A 250 19.76 4.89 -7.60
C TYR A 250 21.22 5.36 -7.60
N ALA A 251 21.91 5.23 -8.73
CA ALA A 251 23.29 5.70 -8.85
C ALA A 251 23.40 7.23 -8.86
N ARG A 252 22.39 7.93 -9.35
CA ARG A 252 22.38 9.40 -9.49
C ARG A 252 21.72 10.13 -8.33
N SER A 253 20.83 9.47 -7.58
CA SER A 253 20.17 10.08 -6.43
C SER A 253 21.12 10.21 -5.25
N GLU A 254 21.28 11.41 -4.73
CA GLU A 254 22.04 11.66 -3.50
C GLU A 254 21.33 11.10 -2.26
N LEU A 255 20.01 10.92 -2.30
CA LEU A 255 19.21 10.34 -1.21
C LEU A 255 19.59 8.87 -0.91
N THR A 256 20.31 8.20 -1.81
CA THR A 256 20.83 6.85 -1.59
C THR A 256 22.16 6.82 -0.82
N THR A 257 22.72 7.97 -0.50
CA THR A 257 24.05 8.06 0.12
C THR A 257 23.99 8.75 1.49
N PRO A 258 24.81 8.31 2.48
CA PRO A 258 24.89 8.99 3.77
C PRO A 258 25.28 10.47 3.66
N ARG A 259 26.14 10.79 2.67
CA ARG A 259 26.57 12.17 2.42
C ARG A 259 25.40 13.04 1.93
N GLY A 260 24.62 12.55 0.96
CA GLY A 260 23.49 13.28 0.42
C GLY A 260 22.39 13.49 1.47
N LEU A 261 22.09 12.45 2.25
CA LEU A 261 21.15 12.56 3.36
C LEU A 261 21.60 13.58 4.42
N LYS A 262 22.92 13.63 4.72
CA LYS A 262 23.48 14.62 5.63
C LYS A 262 23.32 16.03 5.09
N ARG A 263 23.65 16.27 3.80
CA ARG A 263 23.47 17.58 3.14
C ARG A 263 22.03 18.03 3.16
N PHE A 264 21.11 17.11 2.94
CA PHE A 264 19.68 17.37 3.03
C PHE A 264 19.26 17.80 4.45
N LEU A 265 19.72 17.08 5.48
CA LEU A 265 19.41 17.40 6.88
C LEU A 265 20.01 18.73 7.34
N GLU A 266 21.19 19.08 6.86
CA GLU A 266 21.89 20.34 7.16
C GLU A 266 21.35 21.52 6.34
N GLN A 267 20.33 21.28 5.50
CA GLN A 267 19.75 22.28 4.59
C GLN A 267 20.83 23.03 3.78
N ASP A 268 21.83 22.28 3.31
CA ASP A 268 22.90 22.82 2.48
C ASP A 268 22.31 23.49 1.24
N THR A 269 22.35 24.82 1.18
CA THR A 269 21.79 25.62 0.11
C THR A 269 22.41 25.36 -1.26
N THR A 270 23.57 24.67 -1.29
CA THR A 270 24.19 24.20 -2.53
C THR A 270 23.56 22.89 -3.03
N TYR A 271 22.81 22.20 -2.18
CA TYR A 271 22.05 21.00 -2.55
C TYR A 271 20.68 21.38 -3.09
N GLN A 272 20.55 21.31 -4.39
CA GLN A 272 19.29 21.55 -5.07
C GLN A 272 18.45 20.26 -5.09
N ILE A 273 17.73 20.01 -4.02
CA ILE A 273 16.97 18.77 -3.85
C ILE A 273 16.02 18.45 -5.02
N TYR A 274 15.43 19.49 -5.62
CA TYR A 274 14.55 19.35 -6.78
C TYR A 274 15.27 18.88 -8.06
N ASN A 275 16.60 18.84 -8.06
CA ASN A 275 17.39 18.25 -9.15
C ASN A 275 17.69 16.76 -8.89
N ASP A 276 17.37 16.24 -7.70
CA ASP A 276 17.55 14.81 -7.40
C ASP A 276 16.56 13.97 -8.20
N PRO A 277 17.03 12.94 -8.93
CA PRO A 277 16.17 12.15 -9.79
C PRO A 277 15.10 11.34 -9.03
N ALA A 278 15.32 11.00 -7.75
CA ALA A 278 14.28 10.35 -6.94
C ALA A 278 13.17 11.34 -6.55
N ILE A 279 13.50 12.61 -6.32
CA ILE A 279 12.52 13.68 -6.07
C ILE A 279 11.71 13.96 -7.35
N ASN A 280 12.38 14.05 -8.51
CA ASN A 280 11.68 14.23 -9.79
C ASN A 280 10.72 13.07 -10.10
N LEU A 281 11.14 11.85 -9.81
CA LEU A 281 10.24 10.69 -9.87
C LEU A 281 9.04 10.86 -8.92
N GLY A 282 9.27 11.30 -7.68
CA GLY A 282 8.19 11.57 -6.73
C GLY A 282 7.17 12.58 -7.26
N ILE A 283 7.63 13.65 -7.92
CA ILE A 283 6.77 14.67 -8.54
C ILE A 283 5.94 14.07 -9.68
N ASP A 284 6.54 13.28 -10.58
CA ASP A 284 5.82 12.55 -11.64
C ASP A 284 4.72 11.66 -11.05
N LEU A 285 5.05 10.89 -10.01
CA LEU A 285 4.09 10.01 -9.34
C LEU A 285 2.95 10.77 -8.67
N ILE A 286 3.21 11.90 -8.00
CA ILE A 286 2.18 12.74 -7.38
C ILE A 286 1.25 13.33 -8.46
N THR A 287 1.82 13.81 -9.56
CA THR A 287 1.07 14.35 -10.69
C THR A 287 0.13 13.29 -11.26
N LYS A 288 0.64 12.09 -11.53
CA LYS A 288 -0.18 10.99 -12.03
C LYS A 288 -1.27 10.55 -11.08
N LEU A 289 -0.96 10.50 -9.78
CA LEU A 289 -1.96 10.18 -8.76
C LEU A 289 -3.08 11.22 -8.72
N PHE A 290 -2.75 12.49 -8.86
CA PHE A 290 -3.74 13.57 -8.93
C PHE A 290 -4.66 13.41 -10.13
N GLU A 291 -4.11 13.15 -11.33
CA GLU A 291 -4.90 12.88 -12.54
C GLU A 291 -5.88 11.71 -12.35
N MET A 292 -5.41 10.60 -11.76
CA MET A 292 -6.28 9.45 -11.48
C MET A 292 -7.36 9.77 -10.45
N ASN A 293 -7.07 10.59 -9.44
CA ASN A 293 -8.06 10.99 -8.44
C ASN A 293 -9.20 11.81 -9.04
N MET A 294 -8.90 12.68 -10.01
CA MET A 294 -9.91 13.44 -10.73
C MET A 294 -10.86 12.57 -11.57
N GLN A 295 -10.41 11.39 -12.00
CA GLN A 295 -11.25 10.44 -12.76
C GLN A 295 -12.12 9.52 -11.87
N VAL A 296 -11.83 9.45 -10.58
CA VAL A 296 -12.55 8.58 -9.62
C VAL A 296 -13.65 9.34 -8.88
N GLN A 297 -13.59 10.68 -8.86
CA GLN A 297 -14.64 11.54 -8.30
C GLN A 297 -15.83 11.66 -9.23
#